data_c33e7d18e3e43de0229991184d702e12
#
_entry.id   c33e7d18e3e43de0229991184d702e12
#
_cell.length_a   1.000
_cell.length_b   1.000
_cell.length_c   1.000
_cell.angle_alpha   90.00
_cell.angle_beta   90.00
_cell.angle_gamma   90.00
#
_symmetry.space_group_name_H-M   'P 1'
#
loop_
_entity.id
_entity.type
_entity.pdbx_description
1 polymer ?
#
loop_
_entity_poly.entity_id
_entity_poly.type
_entity_poly.pdbx_seq_one_letter_code
_entity_poly.pdbx_strand_id
1 'polypeptide(L)'
;MSTTDHIDTSAPARDLRPAGIAGWAATVMLFTGVILISSTGAPEPNFDAPAADIERYLETQDPWALAVGGFLMAFGLVAWLWFVCGLAAAVRRPGARAEWLSTVVLVSGTAAVAVMLTGATQASAYRGGDGLDPQVAQFAFDLTSVTLANMWVALGSFGLATGWAILAGRGEPGSPGRPAWPAWLGWWALAVGAGYLVVRMAFPSYLWYIPHLLFWVWVLVVSTRMLRVRAATDSTAV
;
A
#
# COMPACT_ATOMS: atom_id res chain seq x y z
N MET A 1 -53.91 0.78 -19.96
CA MET A 1 -53.19 1.71 -19.06
C MET A 1 -52.09 0.91 -18.41
N SER A 2 -50.91 0.91 -19.01
CA SER A 2 -49.77 0.11 -18.54
C SER A 2 -48.88 1.04 -17.70
N THR A 3 -48.92 0.87 -16.37
CA THR A 3 -47.98 1.46 -15.43
C THR A 3 -46.66 0.71 -15.55
N THR A 4 -45.75 1.23 -16.36
CA THR A 4 -44.35 0.82 -16.33
C THR A 4 -43.79 1.29 -14.99
N ASP A 5 -43.70 0.38 -14.02
CA ASP A 5 -42.90 0.57 -12.82
C ASP A 5 -41.45 0.82 -13.25
N HIS A 6 -41.03 2.09 -13.25
CA HIS A 6 -39.63 2.48 -13.31
C HIS A 6 -38.97 1.98 -12.03
N ILE A 7 -38.43 0.76 -12.05
CA ILE A 7 -37.47 0.33 -11.02
C ILE A 7 -36.31 1.30 -11.09
N ASP A 8 -36.26 2.20 -10.11
CA ASP A 8 -35.13 3.13 -9.92
C ASP A 8 -33.88 2.30 -9.56
N THR A 9 -33.09 1.95 -10.57
CA THR A 9 -31.87 1.16 -10.45
C THR A 9 -30.67 2.02 -10.08
N SER A 10 -30.87 3.21 -9.51
CA SER A 10 -29.78 4.04 -9.03
C SER A 10 -29.07 3.32 -7.88
N ALA A 11 -27.91 2.71 -8.17
CA ALA A 11 -27.09 2.10 -7.13
C ALA A 11 -26.70 3.19 -6.11
N PRO A 12 -26.86 2.93 -4.79
CA PRO A 12 -26.57 3.93 -3.77
C PRO A 12 -25.14 4.44 -3.90
N ALA A 13 -24.97 5.74 -3.73
CA ALA A 13 -23.65 6.38 -3.72
C ALA A 13 -22.76 5.71 -2.67
N ARG A 14 -21.57 5.24 -3.09
CA ARG A 14 -20.65 4.56 -2.17
C ARG A 14 -19.95 5.60 -1.31
N ASP A 15 -20.04 5.44 0.01
CA ASP A 15 -19.22 6.23 0.93
C ASP A 15 -17.78 5.74 0.88
N LEU A 16 -16.88 6.60 0.36
CA LEU A 16 -15.44 6.33 0.25
C LEU A 16 -14.63 6.90 1.42
N ARG A 17 -15.28 7.61 2.36
CA ARG A 17 -14.59 8.22 3.51
C ARG A 17 -13.85 7.21 4.37
N PRO A 18 -14.41 6.03 4.71
CA PRO A 18 -13.68 5.03 5.49
C PRO A 18 -12.39 4.60 4.82
N ALA A 19 -12.40 4.41 3.49
CA ALA A 19 -11.20 4.07 2.74
C ALA A 19 -10.19 5.24 2.70
N GLY A 20 -10.65 6.48 2.61
CA GLY A 20 -9.79 7.66 2.70
C GLY A 20 -9.12 7.77 4.08
N ILE A 21 -9.87 7.56 5.17
CA ILE A 21 -9.32 7.50 6.53
C ILE A 21 -8.28 6.38 6.64
N ALA A 22 -8.61 5.21 6.11
CA ALA A 22 -7.75 4.04 6.13
C ALA A 22 -6.42 4.26 5.40
N GLY A 23 -6.42 4.96 4.25
CA GLY A 23 -5.18 5.29 3.55
C GLY A 23 -4.27 6.26 4.32
N TRP A 24 -4.85 7.26 5.01
CA TRP A 24 -4.10 8.12 5.93
C TRP A 24 -3.56 7.33 7.12
N ALA A 25 -4.39 6.51 7.77
CA ALA A 25 -4.00 5.69 8.90
C ALA A 25 -2.88 4.70 8.51
N ALA A 26 -3.00 4.03 7.37
CA ALA A 26 -1.97 3.14 6.86
C ALA A 26 -0.63 3.86 6.70
N THR A 27 -0.62 5.02 6.04
CA THR A 27 0.60 5.79 5.82
C THR A 27 1.24 6.19 7.15
N VAL A 28 0.47 6.80 8.06
CA VAL A 28 0.99 7.28 9.35
C VAL A 28 1.51 6.12 10.20
N MET A 29 0.74 5.03 10.32
CA MET A 29 1.11 3.89 11.15
C MET A 29 2.34 3.15 10.62
N LEU A 30 2.42 2.92 9.30
CA LEU A 30 3.57 2.25 8.70
C LEU A 30 4.84 3.08 8.85
N PHE A 31 4.81 4.38 8.55
CA PHE A 31 6.00 5.23 8.72
C PHE A 31 6.39 5.39 10.19
N THR A 32 5.44 5.59 11.10
CA THR A 32 5.74 5.67 12.53
C THR A 32 6.34 4.37 13.04
N GLY A 33 5.80 3.22 12.62
CA GLY A 33 6.34 1.91 12.99
C GLY A 33 7.77 1.70 12.50
N VAL A 34 8.04 2.00 11.23
CA VAL A 34 9.40 1.93 10.65
C VAL A 34 10.36 2.88 11.37
N ILE A 35 9.98 4.15 11.56
CA ILE A 35 10.83 5.14 12.25
C ILE A 35 11.15 4.68 13.66
N LEU A 36 10.16 4.17 14.40
CA LEU A 36 10.35 3.70 15.77
C LEU A 36 11.35 2.55 15.83
N ILE A 37 11.22 1.55 14.96
CA ILE A 37 12.15 0.43 14.88
C ILE A 37 13.55 0.91 14.48
N SER A 38 13.66 1.75 13.45
CA SER A 38 14.94 2.20 12.90
C SER A 38 15.63 3.28 13.76
N SER A 39 14.94 3.87 14.75
CA SER A 39 15.52 4.89 15.64
C SER A 39 16.29 4.32 16.83
N THR A 40 16.24 3.00 17.02
CA THR A 40 16.88 2.30 18.14
C THR A 40 17.91 1.31 17.63
N GLY A 41 18.92 1.02 18.45
CA GLY A 41 19.95 0.05 18.14
C GLY A 41 21.01 0.53 17.11
N ALA A 42 21.75 -0.42 16.57
CA ALA A 42 22.71 -0.16 15.51
C ALA A 42 22.00 0.21 14.18
N PRO A 43 22.64 0.98 13.30
CA PRO A 43 22.11 1.24 11.96
C PRO A 43 21.85 -0.07 11.21
N GLU A 44 20.75 -0.10 10.44
CA GLU A 44 20.45 -1.24 9.57
C GLU A 44 21.60 -1.48 8.59
N PRO A 45 22.19 -2.69 8.55
CA PRO A 45 23.31 -2.99 7.69
C PRO A 45 22.88 -3.04 6.21
N ASN A 46 23.82 -2.85 5.31
CA ASN A 46 23.59 -3.08 3.88
C ASN A 46 23.33 -4.57 3.60
N PHE A 47 22.70 -4.87 2.47
CA PHE A 47 22.39 -6.25 2.06
C PHE A 47 23.64 -7.17 1.97
N ASP A 48 24.79 -6.60 1.61
CA ASP A 48 26.07 -7.29 1.48
C ASP A 48 26.95 -7.22 2.75
N ALA A 49 26.39 -6.80 3.87
CA ALA A 49 27.10 -6.66 5.13
C ALA A 49 27.56 -8.03 5.68
N PRO A 50 28.72 -8.08 6.35
CA PRO A 50 29.17 -9.29 7.05
C PRO A 50 28.17 -9.78 8.10
N ALA A 51 28.10 -11.09 8.32
CA ALA A 51 27.21 -11.71 9.32
C ALA A 51 27.34 -11.08 10.72
N ALA A 52 28.56 -10.69 11.14
CA ALA A 52 28.80 -10.04 12.44
C ALA A 52 28.14 -8.66 12.58
N ASP A 53 27.97 -7.92 11.49
CA ASP A 53 27.28 -6.63 11.53
C ASP A 53 25.75 -6.83 11.60
N ILE A 54 25.25 -7.87 10.94
CA ILE A 54 23.83 -8.27 11.01
C ILE A 54 23.49 -8.75 12.43
N GLU A 55 24.34 -9.60 13.03
CA GLU A 55 24.18 -10.07 14.40
C GLU A 55 24.14 -8.89 15.37
N ARG A 56 25.11 -7.98 15.30
CA ARG A 56 25.13 -6.76 16.13
C ARG A 56 23.87 -5.90 15.95
N TYR A 57 23.37 -5.77 14.73
CA TYR A 57 22.14 -5.05 14.44
C TYR A 57 20.96 -5.71 15.17
N LEU A 58 20.82 -7.03 15.13
CA LEU A 58 19.72 -7.75 15.75
C LEU A 58 19.79 -7.71 17.29
N GLU A 59 21.01 -7.82 17.88
CA GLU A 59 21.24 -7.78 19.32
C GLU A 59 20.95 -6.41 19.94
N THR A 60 21.17 -5.33 19.19
CA THR A 60 21.03 -3.97 19.67
C THR A 60 19.63 -3.40 19.53
N GLN A 61 18.69 -4.13 18.93
CA GLN A 61 17.32 -3.68 18.77
C GLN A 61 16.60 -3.57 20.12
N ASP A 62 15.92 -2.45 20.36
CA ASP A 62 15.08 -2.28 21.55
C ASP A 62 13.81 -3.15 21.43
N PRO A 63 13.59 -4.12 22.34
CA PRO A 63 12.41 -5.00 22.32
C PRO A 63 11.09 -4.24 22.36
N TRP A 64 11.05 -3.09 23.07
CA TRP A 64 9.84 -2.27 23.15
C TRP A 64 9.55 -1.56 21.81
N ALA A 65 10.58 -0.99 21.19
CA ALA A 65 10.46 -0.36 19.87
C ALA A 65 10.02 -1.36 18.79
N LEU A 66 10.58 -2.59 18.84
CA LEU A 66 10.16 -3.69 17.98
C LEU A 66 8.69 -4.07 18.19
N ALA A 67 8.26 -4.21 19.46
CA ALA A 67 6.88 -4.60 19.77
C ALA A 67 5.88 -3.53 19.33
N VAL A 68 6.10 -2.27 19.71
CA VAL A 68 5.18 -1.17 19.37
C VAL A 68 5.26 -0.83 17.89
N GLY A 69 6.45 -0.77 17.31
CA GLY A 69 6.64 -0.53 15.88
C GLY A 69 6.02 -1.63 15.01
N GLY A 70 6.23 -2.89 15.40
CA GLY A 70 5.63 -4.05 14.73
C GLY A 70 4.09 -4.05 14.83
N PHE A 71 3.54 -3.68 16.00
CA PHE A 71 2.11 -3.51 16.19
C PHE A 71 1.54 -2.41 15.26
N LEU A 72 2.19 -1.24 15.23
CA LEU A 72 1.79 -0.14 14.35
C LEU A 72 1.83 -0.57 12.88
N MET A 73 2.88 -1.27 12.46
CA MET A 73 2.98 -1.79 11.10
C MET A 73 1.86 -2.78 10.78
N ALA A 74 1.55 -3.71 11.68
CA ALA A 74 0.47 -4.69 11.47
C ALA A 74 -0.90 -4.00 11.30
N PHE A 75 -1.24 -3.04 12.15
CA PHE A 75 -2.47 -2.25 12.03
C PHE A 75 -2.44 -1.34 10.79
N GLY A 76 -1.29 -0.79 10.43
CA GLY A 76 -1.08 -0.06 9.19
C GLY A 76 -1.40 -0.93 7.95
N LEU A 77 -1.00 -2.20 7.95
CA LEU A 77 -1.32 -3.15 6.88
C LEU A 77 -2.83 -3.48 6.83
N VAL A 78 -3.50 -3.61 7.99
CA VAL A 78 -4.97 -3.75 8.01
C VAL A 78 -5.64 -2.51 7.41
N ALA A 79 -5.23 -1.33 7.82
CA ALA A 79 -5.75 -0.08 7.25
C ALA A 79 -5.47 0.01 5.74
N TRP A 80 -4.28 -0.43 5.29
CA TRP A 80 -3.95 -0.52 3.88
C TRP A 80 -4.93 -1.40 3.10
N LEU A 81 -5.31 -2.58 3.61
CA LEU A 81 -6.31 -3.44 2.97
C LEU A 81 -7.65 -2.73 2.78
N TRP A 82 -8.11 -1.98 3.78
CA TRP A 82 -9.36 -1.20 3.66
C TRP A 82 -9.25 -0.11 2.60
N PHE A 83 -8.10 0.59 2.54
CA PHE A 83 -7.82 1.56 1.48
C PHE A 83 -7.85 0.92 0.10
N VAL A 84 -7.16 -0.23 -0.08
CA VAL A 84 -7.10 -0.97 -1.35
C VAL A 84 -8.50 -1.41 -1.79
N CYS A 85 -9.32 -1.96 -0.89
CA CYS A 85 -10.70 -2.35 -1.18
C CYS A 85 -11.54 -1.15 -1.63
N GLY A 86 -11.45 -0.03 -0.92
CA GLY A 86 -12.17 1.19 -1.28
C GLY A 86 -11.70 1.78 -2.60
N LEU A 87 -10.39 1.78 -2.86
CA LEU A 87 -9.83 2.25 -4.12
C LEU A 87 -10.25 1.36 -5.30
N ALA A 88 -10.14 0.04 -5.16
CA ALA A 88 -10.61 -0.91 -6.17
C ALA A 88 -12.10 -0.69 -6.50
N ALA A 89 -12.93 -0.48 -5.46
CA ALA A 89 -14.34 -0.15 -5.65
C ALA A 89 -14.57 1.21 -6.32
N ALA A 90 -13.72 2.21 -6.02
CA ALA A 90 -13.81 3.55 -6.59
C ALA A 90 -13.39 3.61 -8.07
N VAL A 91 -12.41 2.79 -8.48
CA VAL A 91 -11.96 2.72 -9.90
C VAL A 91 -12.73 1.71 -10.72
N ARG A 92 -13.54 0.83 -10.09
CA ARG A 92 -14.35 -0.18 -10.79
C ARG A 92 -15.43 0.49 -11.64
N ARG A 93 -15.53 0.08 -12.91
CA ARG A 93 -16.54 0.52 -13.88
C ARG A 93 -17.27 -0.69 -14.44
N PRO A 94 -18.46 -1.03 -13.90
CA PRO A 94 -19.24 -2.16 -14.38
C PRO A 94 -19.54 -2.03 -15.86
N GLY A 95 -19.31 -3.10 -16.63
CA GLY A 95 -19.54 -3.14 -18.07
C GLY A 95 -18.47 -2.47 -18.93
N ALA A 96 -17.49 -1.78 -18.36
CA ALA A 96 -16.38 -1.23 -19.11
C ALA A 96 -15.35 -2.32 -19.49
N ARG A 97 -14.69 -2.17 -20.66
CA ARG A 97 -13.63 -3.10 -21.10
C ARG A 97 -12.49 -3.27 -20.07
N ALA A 98 -12.28 -2.26 -19.25
CA ALA A 98 -11.21 -2.22 -18.24
C ALA A 98 -11.71 -2.57 -16.82
N GLU A 99 -12.91 -3.15 -16.66
CA GLU A 99 -13.46 -3.50 -15.33
C GLU A 99 -12.53 -4.43 -14.53
N TRP A 100 -11.86 -5.36 -15.21
CA TRP A 100 -10.92 -6.32 -14.61
C TRP A 100 -9.73 -5.65 -13.89
N LEU A 101 -9.36 -4.41 -14.26
CA LEU A 101 -8.27 -3.68 -13.61
C LEU A 101 -8.53 -3.45 -12.13
N SER A 102 -9.79 -3.27 -11.72
CA SER A 102 -10.15 -3.15 -10.30
C SER A 102 -9.81 -4.42 -9.50
N THR A 103 -9.94 -5.58 -10.14
CA THR A 103 -9.52 -6.86 -9.55
C THR A 103 -8.00 -6.94 -9.43
N VAL A 104 -7.26 -6.48 -10.45
CA VAL A 104 -5.79 -6.42 -10.38
C VAL A 104 -5.34 -5.49 -9.27
N VAL A 105 -5.96 -4.31 -9.10
CA VAL A 105 -5.69 -3.40 -7.97
C VAL A 105 -5.87 -4.11 -6.65
N LEU A 106 -7.00 -4.81 -6.46
CA LEU A 106 -7.30 -5.53 -5.22
C LEU A 106 -6.26 -6.64 -4.96
N VAL A 107 -6.02 -7.49 -5.95
CA VAL A 107 -5.10 -8.64 -5.82
C VAL A 107 -3.67 -8.18 -5.57
N SER A 108 -3.18 -7.19 -6.33
CA SER A 108 -1.82 -6.67 -6.16
C SER A 108 -1.63 -5.96 -4.81
N GLY A 109 -2.62 -5.16 -4.38
CA GLY A 109 -2.56 -4.52 -3.07
C GLY A 109 -2.59 -5.51 -1.91
N THR A 110 -3.35 -6.61 -2.02
CA THR A 110 -3.38 -7.69 -1.03
C THR A 110 -2.08 -8.50 -1.06
N ALA A 111 -1.53 -8.78 -2.23
CA ALA A 111 -0.25 -9.48 -2.37
C ALA A 111 0.89 -8.71 -1.70
N ALA A 112 0.91 -7.38 -1.81
CA ALA A 112 1.89 -6.55 -1.10
C ALA A 112 1.84 -6.76 0.42
N VAL A 113 0.64 -6.86 1.00
CA VAL A 113 0.47 -7.14 2.44
C VAL A 113 0.98 -8.54 2.78
N ALA A 114 0.59 -9.55 2.00
CA ALA A 114 1.01 -10.93 2.25
C ALA A 114 2.53 -11.07 2.26
N VAL A 115 3.20 -10.40 1.32
CA VAL A 115 4.65 -10.36 1.25
C VAL A 115 5.25 -9.64 2.47
N MET A 116 4.71 -8.51 2.91
CA MET A 116 5.22 -7.79 4.08
C MET A 116 5.08 -8.57 5.39
N LEU A 117 4.10 -9.46 5.50
CA LEU A 117 3.90 -10.26 6.71
C LEU A 117 4.92 -11.42 6.86
N THR A 118 5.80 -11.64 5.89
CA THR A 118 6.80 -12.73 5.92
C THR A 118 8.15 -12.32 6.52
N GLY A 119 8.21 -11.26 7.33
CA GLY A 119 9.44 -10.67 7.89
C GLY A 119 10.22 -11.60 8.82
N ALA A 120 11.21 -12.32 8.30
CA ALA A 120 12.06 -13.25 9.07
C ALA A 120 13.03 -12.51 10.01
N THR A 121 13.55 -11.35 9.61
CA THR A 121 14.42 -10.50 10.45
C THR A 121 13.71 -10.09 11.74
N GLN A 122 12.44 -9.71 11.64
CA GLN A 122 11.66 -9.33 12.82
C GLN A 122 11.51 -10.50 13.80
N ALA A 123 11.29 -11.72 13.30
CA ALA A 123 11.24 -12.91 14.14
C ALA A 123 12.57 -13.17 14.86
N SER A 124 13.70 -12.94 14.20
CA SER A 124 15.04 -13.06 14.78
C SER A 124 15.31 -12.00 15.84
N ALA A 125 14.91 -10.75 15.57
CA ALA A 125 15.04 -9.64 16.51
C ALA A 125 14.20 -9.85 17.79
N TYR A 126 12.98 -10.42 17.68
CA TYR A 126 12.17 -10.78 18.88
C TYR A 126 12.82 -11.84 19.77
N ARG A 127 13.73 -12.64 19.23
CA ARG A 127 14.53 -13.58 20.05
C ARG A 127 15.71 -12.92 20.76
N GLY A 128 15.94 -11.62 20.55
CA GLY A 128 17.01 -10.85 21.18
C GLY A 128 18.42 -11.16 20.64
N GLY A 129 18.51 -11.79 19.46
CA GLY A 129 19.80 -12.19 18.89
C GLY A 129 20.51 -13.32 19.64
N ASP A 130 20.20 -13.54 20.92
CA ASP A 130 20.86 -14.50 21.80
C ASP A 130 20.78 -15.94 21.25
N GLY A 131 21.96 -16.51 20.94
CA GLY A 131 22.11 -17.90 20.52
C GLY A 131 21.63 -18.22 19.11
N LEU A 132 21.40 -17.22 18.26
CA LEU A 132 21.24 -17.44 16.82
C LEU A 132 22.62 -17.71 16.20
N ASP A 133 22.68 -18.78 15.43
CA ASP A 133 23.82 -19.00 14.55
C ASP A 133 23.94 -17.79 13.58
N PRO A 134 25.14 -17.17 13.42
CA PRO A 134 25.34 -16.02 12.53
C PRO A 134 24.86 -16.27 11.10
N GLN A 135 24.97 -17.51 10.60
CA GLN A 135 24.48 -17.86 9.26
C GLN A 135 22.95 -17.85 9.18
N VAL A 136 22.27 -18.25 10.26
CA VAL A 136 20.80 -18.21 10.34
C VAL A 136 20.34 -16.75 10.44
N ALA A 137 21.03 -15.90 11.19
CA ALA A 137 20.75 -14.47 11.28
C ALA A 137 20.91 -13.79 9.90
N GLN A 138 22.00 -14.08 9.20
CA GLN A 138 22.26 -13.59 7.84
C GLN A 138 21.17 -14.06 6.87
N PHE A 139 20.85 -15.35 6.87
CA PHE A 139 19.78 -15.87 6.01
C PHE A 139 18.42 -15.19 6.26
N ALA A 140 18.06 -14.96 7.54
CA ALA A 140 16.82 -14.28 7.89
C ALA A 140 16.79 -12.82 7.39
N PHE A 141 17.92 -12.12 7.49
CA PHE A 141 18.08 -10.76 6.98
C PHE A 141 17.99 -10.70 5.47
N ASP A 142 18.71 -11.57 4.75
CA ASP A 142 18.69 -11.66 3.30
C ASP A 142 17.30 -12.00 2.78
N LEU A 143 16.63 -12.97 3.42
CA LEU A 143 15.26 -13.36 3.07
C LEU A 143 14.30 -12.18 3.20
N THR A 144 14.40 -11.41 4.28
CA THR A 144 13.55 -10.22 4.50
C THR A 144 13.82 -9.15 3.46
N SER A 145 15.08 -8.88 3.13
CA SER A 145 15.48 -7.89 2.14
C SER A 145 14.98 -8.25 0.74
N VAL A 146 15.13 -9.52 0.33
CA VAL A 146 14.61 -10.02 -0.96
C VAL A 146 13.07 -10.00 -0.98
N THR A 147 12.43 -10.35 0.14
CA THR A 147 10.98 -10.31 0.28
C THR A 147 10.45 -8.88 0.14
N LEU A 148 11.10 -7.90 0.77
CA LEU A 148 10.78 -6.49 0.61
C LEU A 148 10.91 -6.06 -0.87
N ALA A 149 11.99 -6.47 -1.54
CA ALA A 149 12.17 -6.19 -2.96
C ALA A 149 11.08 -6.86 -3.85
N ASN A 150 10.59 -8.03 -3.48
CA ASN A 150 9.48 -8.69 -4.18
C ASN A 150 8.14 -7.95 -3.97
N MET A 151 7.94 -7.30 -2.82
CA MET A 151 6.78 -6.43 -2.60
C MET A 151 6.73 -5.29 -3.63
N TRP A 152 7.87 -4.79 -4.11
CA TRP A 152 7.89 -3.75 -5.15
C TRP A 152 7.24 -4.21 -6.46
N VAL A 153 7.29 -5.50 -6.78
CA VAL A 153 6.59 -6.06 -7.95
C VAL A 153 5.06 -5.95 -7.76
N ALA A 154 4.57 -6.28 -6.56
CA ALA A 154 3.15 -6.16 -6.23
C ALA A 154 2.69 -4.70 -6.24
N LEU A 155 3.45 -3.78 -5.62
CA LEU A 155 3.16 -2.34 -5.64
C LEU A 155 3.30 -1.74 -7.05
N GLY A 156 4.23 -2.23 -7.86
CA GLY A 156 4.36 -1.88 -9.27
C GLY A 156 3.09 -2.24 -10.06
N SER A 157 2.64 -3.48 -9.93
CA SER A 157 1.39 -3.95 -10.54
C SER A 157 0.18 -3.15 -10.06
N PHE A 158 0.08 -2.88 -8.75
CA PHE A 158 -0.96 -2.04 -8.15
C PHE A 158 -0.99 -0.64 -8.76
N GLY A 159 0.17 0.03 -8.86
CA GLY A 159 0.29 1.37 -9.44
C GLY A 159 -0.10 1.40 -10.91
N LEU A 160 0.40 0.44 -11.71
CA LEU A 160 0.07 0.34 -13.13
C LEU A 160 -1.43 0.09 -13.36
N ALA A 161 -2.03 -0.87 -12.64
CA ALA A 161 -3.45 -1.17 -12.78
C ALA A 161 -4.34 0.01 -12.35
N THR A 162 -4.00 0.67 -11.24
CA THR A 162 -4.73 1.84 -10.76
C THR A 162 -4.62 3.00 -11.73
N GLY A 163 -3.41 3.29 -12.20
CA GLY A 163 -3.16 4.37 -13.15
C GLY A 163 -3.93 4.16 -14.44
N TRP A 164 -3.89 2.95 -14.98
CA TRP A 164 -4.64 2.62 -16.18
C TRP A 164 -6.16 2.71 -15.96
N ALA A 165 -6.68 2.20 -14.84
CA ALA A 165 -8.10 2.27 -14.52
C ALA A 165 -8.61 3.72 -14.41
N ILE A 166 -7.81 4.63 -13.82
CA ILE A 166 -8.11 6.05 -13.77
C ILE A 166 -8.13 6.67 -15.18
N LEU A 167 -7.13 6.34 -16.02
CA LEU A 167 -7.03 6.90 -17.38
C LEU A 167 -8.08 6.36 -18.34
N ALA A 168 -8.39 5.07 -18.27
CA ALA A 168 -9.43 4.44 -19.09
C ALA A 168 -10.82 5.01 -18.81
N GLY A 169 -11.00 5.56 -17.63
CA GLY A 169 -12.27 6.19 -17.24
C GLY A 169 -12.45 7.65 -17.66
N ARG A 170 -11.57 8.19 -18.45
CA ARG A 170 -11.71 9.54 -19.01
C ARG A 170 -12.81 9.57 -20.07
N GLY A 171 -13.58 10.62 -20.07
CA GLY A 171 -14.61 10.87 -21.09
C GLY A 171 -15.96 10.20 -20.84
N GLU A 172 -16.08 9.33 -19.82
CA GLU A 172 -17.40 8.91 -19.39
C GLU A 172 -17.98 9.92 -18.42
N PRO A 173 -19.22 10.38 -18.61
CA PRO A 173 -19.89 11.23 -17.65
C PRO A 173 -19.82 10.60 -16.26
N GLY A 174 -19.37 11.34 -15.25
CA GLY A 174 -19.28 10.85 -13.90
C GLY A 174 -20.64 10.34 -13.44
N SER A 175 -20.75 9.04 -13.13
CA SER A 175 -21.96 8.53 -12.49
C SER A 175 -22.10 9.21 -11.13
N PRO A 176 -23.31 9.58 -10.70
CA PRO A 176 -23.55 10.18 -9.40
C PRO A 176 -22.87 9.36 -8.30
N GLY A 177 -22.14 10.03 -7.39
CA GLY A 177 -21.46 9.40 -6.26
C GLY A 177 -20.09 8.76 -6.58
N ARG A 178 -19.53 8.95 -7.78
CA ARG A 178 -18.16 8.50 -8.09
C ARG A 178 -17.21 9.68 -8.17
N PRO A 179 -15.97 9.56 -7.60
CA PRO A 179 -14.99 10.61 -7.73
C PRO A 179 -14.56 10.77 -9.18
N ALA A 180 -14.59 12.00 -9.67
CA ALA A 180 -13.91 12.33 -10.92
C ALA A 180 -12.40 12.34 -10.66
N TRP A 181 -11.71 11.29 -11.08
CA TRP A 181 -10.27 11.18 -10.93
C TRP A 181 -9.57 12.04 -11.98
N PRO A 182 -8.75 13.04 -11.58
CA PRO A 182 -7.98 13.81 -12.54
C PRO A 182 -6.89 12.93 -13.15
N ALA A 183 -6.65 13.16 -14.41
CA ALA A 183 -5.73 12.36 -15.19
C ALA A 183 -4.31 12.29 -14.66
N TRP A 184 -3.82 13.38 -14.07
CA TRP A 184 -2.47 13.44 -13.54
C TRP A 184 -2.24 12.42 -12.41
N LEU A 185 -3.29 12.07 -11.64
CA LEU A 185 -3.20 10.99 -10.65
C LEU A 185 -3.00 9.63 -11.30
N GLY A 186 -3.63 9.39 -12.45
CA GLY A 186 -3.42 8.17 -13.22
C GLY A 186 -2.00 8.09 -13.77
N TRP A 187 -1.49 9.18 -14.36
CA TRP A 187 -0.12 9.25 -14.85
C TRP A 187 0.91 9.09 -13.72
N TRP A 188 0.66 9.71 -12.56
CA TRP A 188 1.52 9.55 -11.40
C TRP A 188 1.56 8.10 -10.93
N ALA A 189 0.41 7.43 -10.81
CA ALA A 189 0.35 6.01 -10.44
C ALA A 189 1.11 5.12 -11.44
N LEU A 190 0.99 5.39 -12.76
CA LEU A 190 1.76 4.66 -13.78
C LEU A 190 3.26 4.87 -13.62
N ALA A 191 3.69 6.12 -13.43
CA ALA A 191 5.12 6.45 -13.28
C ALA A 191 5.72 5.77 -12.04
N VAL A 192 5.03 5.81 -10.90
CA VAL A 192 5.46 5.16 -9.67
C VAL A 192 5.45 3.65 -9.81
N GLY A 193 4.40 3.08 -10.43
CA GLY A 193 4.30 1.64 -10.69
C GLY A 193 5.45 1.14 -11.57
N ALA A 194 5.75 1.84 -12.66
CA ALA A 194 6.91 1.54 -13.51
C ALA A 194 8.23 1.71 -12.75
N GLY A 195 8.35 2.76 -11.93
CA GLY A 195 9.50 3.02 -11.07
C GLY A 195 9.80 1.84 -10.15
N TYR A 196 8.80 1.26 -9.49
CA TYR A 196 8.99 0.08 -8.65
C TYR A 196 9.53 -1.13 -9.43
N LEU A 197 9.04 -1.38 -10.64
CA LEU A 197 9.54 -2.47 -11.47
C LEU A 197 10.99 -2.26 -11.89
N VAL A 198 11.35 -1.02 -12.23
CA VAL A 198 12.73 -0.67 -12.60
C VAL A 198 13.68 -0.83 -11.41
N VAL A 199 13.33 -0.30 -10.23
CA VAL A 199 14.21 -0.40 -9.06
C VAL A 199 14.33 -1.84 -8.54
N ARG A 200 13.34 -2.70 -8.79
CA ARG A 200 13.47 -4.14 -8.51
C ARG A 200 14.62 -4.78 -9.29
N MET A 201 14.87 -4.32 -10.52
CA MET A 201 16.02 -4.79 -11.32
C MET A 201 17.35 -4.26 -10.82
N ALA A 202 17.33 -3.13 -10.11
CA ALA A 202 18.51 -2.48 -9.56
C ALA A 202 18.75 -2.82 -8.06
N PHE A 203 18.07 -3.84 -7.52
CA PHE A 203 18.33 -4.32 -6.17
C PHE A 203 19.78 -4.83 -6.03
N PRO A 204 20.52 -4.51 -4.96
CA PRO A 204 20.12 -3.85 -3.70
C PRO A 204 20.37 -2.33 -3.62
N SER A 205 20.24 -1.58 -4.70
CA SER A 205 20.49 -0.13 -4.68
C SER A 205 19.44 0.66 -3.87
N TYR A 206 19.85 1.81 -3.32
CA TYR A 206 18.94 2.72 -2.60
C TYR A 206 17.95 3.49 -3.50
N LEU A 207 17.98 3.30 -4.81
CA LEU A 207 17.10 3.99 -5.75
C LEU A 207 15.61 3.74 -5.48
N TRP A 208 15.26 2.67 -4.75
CA TRP A 208 13.89 2.34 -4.40
C TRP A 208 13.21 3.38 -3.50
N TYR A 209 13.97 4.19 -2.75
CA TYR A 209 13.39 5.26 -1.94
C TYR A 209 12.57 6.26 -2.77
N ILE A 210 12.99 6.53 -4.01
CA ILE A 210 12.32 7.52 -4.86
C ILE A 210 10.89 7.10 -5.19
N PRO A 211 10.62 5.94 -5.87
CA PRO A 211 9.26 5.53 -6.14
C PRO A 211 8.48 5.25 -4.85
N HIS A 212 9.13 4.82 -3.77
CA HIS A 212 8.47 4.55 -2.50
C HIS A 212 7.91 5.81 -1.84
N LEU A 213 8.69 6.87 -1.71
CA LEU A 213 8.20 8.15 -1.18
C LEU A 213 7.11 8.76 -2.06
N LEU A 214 7.30 8.75 -3.39
CA LEU A 214 6.31 9.24 -4.33
C LEU A 214 5.00 8.44 -4.27
N PHE A 215 5.07 7.13 -4.02
CA PHE A 215 3.92 6.27 -3.82
C PHE A 215 3.10 6.68 -2.60
N TRP A 216 3.73 6.86 -1.45
CA TRP A 216 3.01 7.22 -0.23
C TRP A 216 2.43 8.64 -0.30
N VAL A 217 3.12 9.58 -0.93
CA VAL A 217 2.52 10.91 -1.20
C VAL A 217 1.30 10.77 -2.12
N TRP A 218 1.36 9.92 -3.14
CA TRP A 218 0.22 9.63 -3.99
C TRP A 218 -0.95 9.00 -3.21
N VAL A 219 -0.67 8.05 -2.31
CA VAL A 219 -1.68 7.45 -1.42
C VAL A 219 -2.38 8.52 -0.57
N LEU A 220 -1.63 9.44 0.03
CA LEU A 220 -2.19 10.55 0.83
C LEU A 220 -3.09 11.47 -0.01
N VAL A 221 -2.68 11.80 -1.22
CA VAL A 221 -3.47 12.64 -2.14
C VAL A 221 -4.77 11.94 -2.54
N VAL A 222 -4.70 10.65 -2.89
CA VAL A 222 -5.88 9.84 -3.23
C VAL A 222 -6.82 9.73 -2.04
N SER A 223 -6.29 9.42 -0.86
CA SER A 223 -7.04 9.32 0.39
C SER A 223 -7.77 10.62 0.73
N THR A 224 -7.09 11.77 0.59
CA THR A 224 -7.70 13.10 0.80
C THR A 224 -8.83 13.36 -0.18
N ARG A 225 -8.70 12.92 -1.44
CA ARG A 225 -9.79 13.05 -2.42
C ARG A 225 -10.98 12.15 -2.08
N MET A 226 -10.73 10.92 -1.61
CA MET A 226 -11.79 10.01 -1.16
C MET A 226 -12.57 10.60 0.02
N LEU A 227 -11.91 11.30 0.93
CA LEU A 227 -12.57 12.01 2.05
C LEU A 227 -13.48 13.16 1.59
N ARG A 228 -13.16 13.81 0.46
CA ARG A 228 -13.92 14.96 -0.07
C ARG A 228 -15.11 14.56 -0.94
N VAL A 229 -15.25 13.31 -1.33
CA VAL A 229 -16.43 12.82 -2.07
C VAL A 229 -17.60 12.83 -1.10
N ARG A 230 -18.45 13.87 -1.17
CA ARG A 230 -19.71 13.92 -0.44
C ARG A 230 -20.64 12.85 -0.99
N ALA A 231 -21.27 12.10 -0.12
CA ALA A 231 -22.47 11.36 -0.49
C ALA A 231 -23.48 12.41 -0.99
N ALA A 232 -23.94 12.25 -2.22
CA ALA A 232 -24.85 13.22 -2.87
C ALA A 232 -26.25 13.26 -2.19
N THR A 233 -26.44 12.61 -1.08
CA THR A 233 -27.71 12.39 -0.37
C THR A 233 -28.10 13.51 0.60
N ASP A 234 -27.20 14.46 0.95
CA ASP A 234 -27.54 15.47 1.96
C ASP A 234 -28.16 16.76 1.36
N SER A 235 -28.30 16.89 0.05
CA SER A 235 -28.76 18.14 -0.56
C SER A 235 -30.25 18.18 -0.96
N THR A 236 -31.01 17.12 -0.71
CA THR A 236 -32.46 17.08 -1.02
C THR A 236 -33.37 17.09 0.20
N ALA A 237 -32.84 17.35 1.40
CA ALA A 237 -33.59 17.49 2.64
C ALA A 237 -33.60 18.95 3.12
N VAL A 238 -34.13 19.87 2.29
CA VAL A 238 -34.60 21.21 2.70
C VAL A 238 -35.89 21.49 1.97
#